data_29239062ac6120a45bcf20c9d30a4029
#
_entry.id   29239062ac6120a45bcf20c9d30a4029
#
_cell.length_a   1.000
_cell.length_b   1.000
_cell.length_c   1.000
_cell.angle_alpha   90.00
_cell.angle_beta   90.00
_cell.angle_gamma   90.00
#
_symmetry.space_group_name_H-M   'P 1'
#
loop_
_entity.id
_entity.type
_entity.pdbx_description
1 polymer ?
#
loop_
_entity_poly.entity_id
_entity_poly.type
_entity_poly.pdbx_seq_one_letter_code
_entity_poly.pdbx_strand_id
1 'polypeptide(L)'
;EPLANRNSEGANYYQNPYNRNADHAACDFDLRHNFVLSLVYETPRIGNRAVNQLLGRWQLGALVSAHTGFPFTPVTGVDNSLTGVRQDRPNVVGDPYVRDTKALVWITPAAFVPNALGTFGNAGYNSLRGPGFFDLDANLTRFFQVRERQRFELRFEFFNLLNHTNFNLPVSSLSSSAF
;
A
#
# COMPACT_ATOMS: atom_id res chain seq x y z
N GLU A 1 7.53 -6.85 -19.88
CA GLU A 1 6.71 -7.96 -19.31
C GLU A 1 6.35 -7.57 -17.89
N PRO A 2 5.07 -7.53 -17.51
CA PRO A 2 4.71 -7.27 -16.13
C PRO A 2 5.23 -8.40 -15.25
N LEU A 3 5.99 -8.05 -14.21
CA LEU A 3 6.41 -9.00 -13.20
C LEU A 3 5.17 -9.57 -12.50
N ALA A 4 5.18 -10.87 -12.26
CA ALA A 4 4.08 -11.57 -11.62
C ALA A 4 3.65 -10.91 -10.33
N ASN A 5 2.40 -10.54 -10.21
CA ASN A 5 1.79 -10.18 -8.95
C ASN A 5 1.79 -11.41 -8.04
N ARG A 6 2.69 -11.47 -7.09
CA ARG A 6 2.83 -12.60 -6.16
C ARG A 6 1.66 -12.73 -5.17
N ASN A 7 0.77 -11.73 -5.13
CA ASN A 7 -0.36 -11.70 -4.22
C ASN A 7 -1.68 -12.14 -4.86
N SER A 8 -1.72 -12.26 -6.19
CA SER A 8 -2.81 -12.93 -6.88
C SER A 8 -2.35 -14.35 -7.22
N GLU A 9 -3.07 -15.34 -6.79
CA GLU A 9 -2.81 -16.76 -7.12
C GLU A 9 -2.93 -17.05 -8.63
N GLY A 10 -2.79 -16.01 -9.45
CA GLY A 10 -2.96 -16.04 -10.88
C GLY A 10 -1.67 -15.69 -11.58
N ALA A 11 -1.12 -16.66 -12.27
CA ALA A 11 -0.04 -16.47 -13.19
C ALA A 11 -0.37 -15.36 -14.22
N ASN A 12 0.67 -14.72 -14.76
CA ASN A 12 0.61 -13.71 -15.82
C ASN A 12 0.06 -14.29 -17.14
N TYR A 13 -1.17 -14.75 -17.11
CA TYR A 13 -1.82 -15.20 -18.32
C TYR A 13 -2.73 -14.11 -18.88
N TYR A 14 -2.67 -13.92 -20.17
CA TYR A 14 -3.66 -13.10 -20.86
C TYR A 14 -5.05 -13.71 -20.66
N GLN A 15 -6.02 -12.88 -20.28
CA GLN A 15 -7.40 -13.36 -20.22
C GLN A 15 -7.87 -13.84 -21.59
N ASN A 16 -7.55 -13.08 -22.63
CA ASN A 16 -7.91 -13.40 -24.01
C ASN A 16 -6.66 -13.37 -24.89
N PRO A 17 -6.12 -14.53 -25.31
CA PRO A 17 -4.93 -14.58 -26.15
C PRO A 17 -5.09 -13.92 -27.52
N TYR A 18 -6.34 -13.72 -27.98
CA TYR A 18 -6.65 -13.06 -29.25
C TYR A 18 -6.81 -11.53 -29.10
N ASN A 19 -6.91 -11.01 -27.87
CA ASN A 19 -7.04 -9.58 -27.60
C ASN A 19 -6.11 -9.13 -26.44
N ARG A 20 -4.85 -8.93 -26.76
CA ARG A 20 -3.84 -8.48 -25.78
C ARG A 20 -4.10 -7.07 -25.26
N ASN A 21 -4.83 -6.23 -25.99
CA ASN A 21 -5.15 -4.87 -25.54
C ASN A 21 -6.05 -4.87 -24.30
N ALA A 22 -6.83 -5.94 -24.06
CA ALA A 22 -7.63 -6.09 -22.86
C ALA A 22 -6.78 -6.20 -21.59
N ASP A 23 -5.50 -6.57 -21.72
CA ASP A 23 -4.56 -6.73 -20.62
C ASP A 23 -3.54 -5.56 -20.53
N HIS A 24 -3.72 -4.53 -21.37
CA HIS A 24 -2.90 -3.33 -21.29
C HIS A 24 -3.34 -2.46 -20.12
N ALA A 25 -2.51 -2.36 -19.09
CA ALA A 25 -2.82 -1.66 -17.85
C ALA A 25 -1.55 -1.22 -17.11
N ALA A 26 -1.74 -0.56 -15.98
CA ALA A 26 -0.66 -0.23 -15.05
C ALA A 26 0.01 -1.51 -14.51
N CYS A 27 1.31 -1.45 -14.26
CA CYS A 27 2.05 -2.54 -13.63
C CYS A 27 1.59 -2.73 -12.16
N ASP A 28 1.77 -3.93 -11.61
CA ASP A 28 1.38 -4.28 -10.25
C ASP A 28 2.02 -3.40 -9.16
N PHE A 29 3.17 -2.83 -9.46
CA PHE A 29 3.92 -1.92 -8.57
C PHE A 29 3.72 -0.43 -8.93
N ASP A 30 2.76 -0.09 -9.79
CA ASP A 30 2.49 1.30 -10.15
C ASP A 30 1.95 2.11 -8.97
N LEU A 31 2.69 3.13 -8.58
CA LEU A 31 2.31 4.12 -7.58
C LEU A 31 2.05 5.47 -8.28
N ARG A 32 0.79 5.89 -8.35
CA ARG A 32 0.45 7.18 -8.96
C ARG A 32 1.07 8.36 -8.24
N HIS A 33 1.09 8.30 -6.92
CA HIS A 33 1.70 9.30 -6.07
C HIS A 33 2.50 8.61 -4.98
N ASN A 34 3.73 9.04 -4.81
CA ASN A 34 4.62 8.61 -3.74
C ASN A 34 5.27 9.84 -3.14
N PHE A 35 5.09 10.03 -1.84
CA PHE A 35 5.62 11.15 -1.08
C PHE A 35 6.46 10.63 0.07
N VAL A 36 7.71 11.09 0.13
CA VAL A 36 8.62 10.82 1.24
C VAL A 36 9.21 12.15 1.70
N LEU A 37 9.08 12.45 2.98
CA LEU A 37 9.66 13.63 3.59
C LEU A 37 10.53 13.22 4.76
N SER A 38 11.80 13.60 4.73
CA SER A 38 12.73 13.46 5.86
C SER A 38 13.07 14.84 6.42
N LEU A 39 12.85 15.00 7.72
CA LEU A 39 13.17 16.23 8.44
C LEU A 39 14.15 15.91 9.58
N VAL A 40 15.13 16.79 9.74
CA VAL A 40 16.02 16.77 10.90
C VAL A 40 16.10 18.19 11.45
N TYR A 41 15.81 18.33 12.72
CA TYR A 41 15.88 19.61 13.41
C TYR A 41 16.73 19.50 14.68
N GLU A 42 17.70 20.38 14.83
CA GLU A 42 18.50 20.47 16.04
C GLU A 42 18.04 21.64 16.89
N THR A 43 17.69 21.38 18.17
CA THR A 43 17.33 22.44 19.08
C THR A 43 18.52 23.34 19.35
N PRO A 44 18.36 24.68 19.27
CA PRO A 44 19.45 25.64 19.53
C PRO A 44 19.93 25.58 20.98
N ARG A 45 21.08 26.13 21.20
CA ARG A 45 21.59 26.36 22.58
C ARG A 45 20.74 27.44 23.24
N ILE A 46 20.25 27.14 24.43
CA ILE A 46 19.47 28.07 25.23
C ILE A 46 20.42 28.74 26.23
N GLY A 47 20.33 30.06 26.41
CA GLY A 47 21.28 30.85 27.14
C GLY A 47 21.51 30.49 28.62
N ASN A 48 20.52 29.89 29.30
CA ASN A 48 20.67 29.40 30.66
C ASN A 48 21.32 28.01 30.67
N ARG A 49 22.44 27.82 31.37
CA ARG A 49 23.23 26.59 31.41
C ARG A 49 22.39 25.38 31.86
N ALA A 50 21.58 25.52 32.90
CA ALA A 50 20.75 24.44 33.41
C ALA A 50 19.64 24.06 32.43
N VAL A 51 18.95 25.03 31.83
CA VAL A 51 17.92 24.82 30.81
C VAL A 51 18.53 24.21 29.54
N ASN A 52 19.72 24.68 29.15
CA ASN A 52 20.40 24.12 27.98
C ASN A 52 20.86 22.67 28.21
N GLN A 53 21.17 22.28 29.45
CA GLN A 53 21.46 20.89 29.78
C GLN A 53 20.23 19.99 29.68
N LEU A 54 19.04 20.51 29.84
CA LEU A 54 17.80 19.71 29.74
C LEU A 54 17.15 19.77 28.33
N LEU A 55 17.04 20.99 27.79
CA LEU A 55 16.24 21.25 26.57
C LEU A 55 17.08 21.57 25.32
N GLY A 56 18.36 21.93 25.47
CA GLY A 56 19.22 22.20 24.32
C GLY A 56 19.90 20.98 23.74
N ARG A 57 20.33 21.09 22.47
CA ARG A 57 21.12 20.07 21.76
C ARG A 57 20.39 18.73 21.56
N TRP A 58 19.08 18.77 21.45
CA TRP A 58 18.32 17.64 21.00
C TRP A 58 18.25 17.64 19.46
N GLN A 59 18.39 16.47 18.88
CA GLN A 59 18.15 16.24 17.45
C GLN A 59 16.81 15.53 17.31
N LEU A 60 15.88 16.19 16.64
CA LEU A 60 14.57 15.66 16.29
C LEU A 60 14.64 15.20 14.84
N GLY A 61 14.32 13.97 14.57
CA GLY A 61 14.15 13.46 13.22
C GLY A 61 12.71 13.03 12.99
N ALA A 62 12.23 13.23 11.79
CA ALA A 62 10.93 12.72 11.34
C ALA A 62 11.03 12.20 9.91
N LEU A 63 10.40 11.08 9.66
CA LEU A 63 10.25 10.49 8.34
C LEU A 63 8.76 10.27 8.08
N VAL A 64 8.25 10.93 7.07
CA VAL A 64 6.88 10.73 6.57
C VAL A 64 6.95 9.95 5.29
N SER A 65 6.18 8.88 5.19
CA SER A 65 6.01 8.08 3.99
C SER A 65 4.54 7.95 3.65
N ALA A 66 4.16 8.34 2.44
CA ALA A 66 2.78 8.25 1.99
C ALA A 66 2.72 7.88 0.51
N HIS A 67 1.87 6.93 0.16
CA HIS A 67 1.66 6.60 -1.25
C HIS A 67 0.23 6.15 -1.54
N THR A 68 -0.17 6.24 -2.80
CA THR A 68 -1.45 5.70 -3.28
C THR A 68 -1.43 4.17 -3.26
N GLY A 69 -2.62 3.56 -3.18
CA GLY A 69 -2.75 2.10 -3.20
C GLY A 69 -2.23 1.48 -4.49
N PHE A 70 -1.73 0.28 -4.39
CA PHE A 70 -1.32 -0.54 -5.53
C PHE A 70 -2.53 -0.98 -6.36
N PRO A 71 -2.36 -1.13 -7.67
CA PRO A 71 -3.40 -1.68 -8.52
C PRO A 71 -3.57 -3.18 -8.29
N PHE A 72 -4.78 -3.68 -8.55
CA PHE A 72 -5.09 -5.10 -8.53
C PHE A 72 -6.22 -5.44 -9.48
N THR A 73 -6.30 -6.72 -9.83
CA THR A 73 -7.28 -7.26 -10.79
C THR A 73 -8.32 -8.08 -10.06
N PRO A 74 -9.63 -7.78 -10.18
CA PRO A 74 -10.67 -8.68 -9.70
C PRO A 74 -10.75 -9.92 -10.61
N VAL A 75 -10.82 -11.10 -10.01
CA VAL A 75 -10.96 -12.38 -10.72
C VAL A 75 -12.15 -13.17 -10.20
N THR A 76 -12.76 -13.97 -11.04
CA THR A 76 -13.92 -14.79 -10.65
C THR A 76 -13.52 -16.00 -9.81
N GLY A 77 -12.32 -16.52 -9.99
CA GLY A 77 -11.84 -17.77 -9.40
C GLY A 77 -12.36 -19.04 -10.12
N VAL A 78 -13.08 -18.87 -11.24
CA VAL A 78 -13.60 -19.96 -12.08
C VAL A 78 -13.17 -19.75 -13.52
N ASP A 79 -13.24 -20.81 -14.33
CA ASP A 79 -12.90 -20.80 -15.77
C ASP A 79 -14.18 -20.85 -16.61
N ASN A 80 -14.90 -19.73 -16.64
CA ASN A 80 -16.09 -19.61 -17.48
C ASN A 80 -15.73 -19.36 -18.95
N SER A 81 -14.56 -18.85 -19.24
CA SER A 81 -14.06 -18.63 -20.59
C SER A 81 -13.66 -19.93 -21.31
N LEU A 82 -13.52 -21.03 -20.56
CA LEU A 82 -13.11 -22.36 -21.06
C LEU A 82 -11.67 -22.34 -21.62
N THR A 83 -10.83 -21.47 -21.10
CA THR A 83 -9.42 -21.37 -21.51
C THR A 83 -8.49 -22.27 -20.71
N GLY A 84 -8.97 -22.87 -19.60
CA GLY A 84 -8.17 -23.68 -18.68
C GLY A 84 -7.38 -22.84 -17.65
N VAL A 85 -7.48 -21.51 -17.68
CA VAL A 85 -6.63 -20.61 -16.89
C VAL A 85 -7.20 -20.32 -15.50
N ARG A 86 -8.52 -20.40 -15.28
CA ARG A 86 -9.21 -20.10 -14.02
C ARG A 86 -8.96 -18.70 -13.46
N GLN A 87 -8.67 -17.76 -14.34
CA GLN A 87 -8.31 -16.36 -14.01
C GLN A 87 -9.23 -15.38 -14.73
N ASP A 88 -10.44 -15.82 -15.02
CA ASP A 88 -11.41 -14.96 -15.67
C ASP A 88 -11.70 -13.72 -14.84
N ARG A 89 -11.73 -12.60 -15.49
CA ARG A 89 -12.17 -11.35 -14.88
C ARG A 89 -13.70 -11.26 -14.96
N PRO A 90 -14.35 -10.73 -13.92
CA PRO A 90 -15.80 -10.57 -13.93
C PRO A 90 -16.25 -9.44 -14.85
N ASN A 91 -17.57 -9.34 -15.03
CA ASN A 91 -18.20 -8.12 -15.53
C ASN A 91 -18.39 -7.12 -14.37
N VAL A 92 -17.98 -5.90 -14.58
CA VAL A 92 -18.23 -4.78 -13.67
C VAL A 92 -19.56 -4.16 -14.07
N VAL A 93 -20.53 -4.15 -13.16
CA VAL A 93 -21.92 -3.71 -13.38
C VAL A 93 -22.30 -2.49 -12.52
N GLY A 94 -21.42 -2.05 -11.64
CA GLY A 94 -21.62 -0.88 -10.76
C GLY A 94 -20.33 -0.30 -10.25
N ASP A 95 -20.40 0.68 -9.34
CA ASP A 95 -19.19 1.20 -8.66
C ASP A 95 -18.66 0.13 -7.68
N PRO A 96 -17.43 -0.33 -7.87
CA PRO A 96 -16.85 -1.36 -7.01
C PRO A 96 -16.44 -0.86 -5.63
N TYR A 97 -16.29 0.45 -5.41
CA TYR A 97 -15.69 0.97 -4.19
C TYR A 97 -16.70 1.30 -3.09
N VAL A 98 -16.50 0.71 -1.92
CA VAL A 98 -17.16 1.10 -0.66
C VAL A 98 -16.22 1.94 0.21
N ARG A 99 -14.95 1.54 0.32
CA ARG A 99 -13.91 2.21 1.10
C ARG A 99 -14.25 2.39 2.57
N ASP A 100 -15.00 1.46 3.15
CA ASP A 100 -15.28 1.46 4.58
C ASP A 100 -14.19 0.71 5.35
N THR A 101 -13.22 1.46 5.86
CA THR A 101 -12.11 0.91 6.64
C THR A 101 -12.53 0.42 8.03
N LYS A 102 -13.66 0.87 8.56
CA LYS A 102 -14.18 0.42 9.87
C LYS A 102 -14.83 -0.95 9.75
N ALA A 103 -15.59 -1.16 8.68
CA ALA A 103 -16.16 -2.46 8.37
C ALA A 103 -15.15 -3.40 7.67
N LEU A 104 -13.92 -2.95 7.39
CA LEU A 104 -12.90 -3.66 6.62
C LEU A 104 -13.38 -4.03 5.21
N VAL A 105 -14.26 -3.21 4.63
CA VAL A 105 -14.81 -3.42 3.28
C VAL A 105 -14.27 -2.34 2.36
N TRP A 106 -13.43 -2.73 1.40
CA TRP A 106 -12.85 -1.82 0.41
C TRP A 106 -13.64 -1.80 -0.90
N ILE A 107 -14.07 -2.98 -1.33
CA ILE A 107 -14.86 -3.18 -2.54
C ILE A 107 -16.12 -3.97 -2.21
N THR A 108 -17.15 -3.86 -3.06
CA THR A 108 -18.41 -4.59 -2.90
C THR A 108 -18.57 -5.69 -3.93
N PRO A 109 -18.90 -6.93 -3.51
CA PRO A 109 -19.22 -8.00 -4.42
C PRO A 109 -20.38 -7.68 -5.39
N ALA A 110 -21.33 -6.86 -4.95
CA ALA A 110 -22.50 -6.49 -5.75
C ALA A 110 -22.16 -5.75 -7.05
N ALA A 111 -20.97 -5.17 -7.15
CA ALA A 111 -20.51 -4.51 -8.37
C ALA A 111 -19.98 -5.48 -9.44
N PHE A 112 -19.90 -6.77 -9.15
CA PHE A 112 -19.28 -7.75 -10.01
C PHE A 112 -20.24 -8.91 -10.31
N VAL A 113 -20.27 -9.30 -11.55
CA VAL A 113 -21.00 -10.49 -12.01
C VAL A 113 -20.03 -11.39 -12.77
N PRO A 114 -19.98 -12.70 -12.47
CA PRO A 114 -19.17 -13.62 -13.26
C PRO A 114 -19.50 -13.52 -14.75
N ASN A 115 -18.50 -13.67 -15.62
CA ASN A 115 -18.71 -13.74 -17.06
C ASN A 115 -19.55 -14.96 -17.41
N ALA A 116 -20.33 -14.85 -18.48
CA ALA A 116 -21.11 -15.99 -19.00
C ALA A 116 -20.18 -17.08 -19.56
N LEU A 117 -20.65 -18.32 -19.57
CA LEU A 117 -19.89 -19.44 -20.08
C LEU A 117 -19.46 -19.20 -21.54
N GLY A 118 -18.21 -19.48 -21.85
CA GLY A 118 -17.62 -19.25 -23.18
C GLY A 118 -17.34 -17.79 -23.51
N THR A 119 -17.41 -16.88 -22.51
CA THR A 119 -17.16 -15.44 -22.72
C THR A 119 -16.07 -14.92 -21.81
N PHE A 120 -15.56 -13.72 -22.11
CA PHE A 120 -14.63 -12.97 -21.26
C PHE A 120 -15.35 -11.83 -20.55
N GLY A 121 -14.97 -11.55 -19.30
CA GLY A 121 -15.51 -10.42 -18.57
C GLY A 121 -14.87 -9.09 -19.00
N ASN A 122 -15.55 -7.98 -18.65
CA ASN A 122 -15.16 -6.63 -19.05
C ASN A 122 -14.24 -5.92 -18.02
N ALA A 123 -13.99 -6.49 -16.84
CA ALA A 123 -13.07 -5.91 -15.90
C ALA A 123 -11.68 -5.78 -16.53
N GLY A 124 -11.06 -4.61 -16.40
CA GLY A 124 -9.68 -4.39 -16.87
C GLY A 124 -8.66 -5.10 -15.99
N TYR A 125 -7.50 -5.41 -16.56
CA TYR A 125 -6.33 -5.81 -15.76
C TYR A 125 -5.90 -4.63 -14.90
N ASN A 126 -5.58 -4.86 -13.62
CA ASN A 126 -5.18 -3.83 -12.66
C ASN A 126 -6.09 -2.58 -12.64
N SER A 127 -7.37 -2.81 -12.87
CA SER A 127 -8.38 -1.75 -12.97
C SER A 127 -8.78 -1.15 -11.63
N LEU A 128 -8.55 -1.88 -10.54
CA LEU A 128 -8.86 -1.43 -9.19
C LEU A 128 -7.59 -1.02 -8.45
N ARG A 129 -7.76 -0.19 -7.42
CA ARG A 129 -6.67 0.20 -6.51
C ARG A 129 -7.06 -0.06 -5.07
N GLY A 130 -6.11 -0.62 -4.34
CA GLY A 130 -6.23 -0.85 -2.92
C GLY A 130 -6.16 0.42 -2.08
N PRO A 131 -6.18 0.29 -0.75
CA PRO A 131 -5.93 1.37 0.18
C PRO A 131 -4.56 2.01 -0.04
N GLY A 132 -4.46 3.31 0.29
CA GLY A 132 -3.18 3.99 0.36
C GLY A 132 -2.41 3.61 1.61
N PHE A 133 -1.17 4.03 1.65
CA PHE A 133 -0.25 3.87 2.77
C PHE A 133 0.10 5.23 3.35
N PHE A 134 0.16 5.32 4.68
CA PHE A 134 0.67 6.48 5.39
C PHE A 134 1.42 6.04 6.64
N ASP A 135 2.63 6.54 6.82
CA ASP A 135 3.45 6.28 7.99
C ASP A 135 4.22 7.53 8.43
N LEU A 136 4.36 7.70 9.73
CA LEU A 136 5.16 8.75 10.35
C LEU A 136 6.03 8.13 11.43
N ASP A 137 7.32 8.08 11.16
CA ASP A 137 8.34 7.72 12.14
C ASP A 137 9.00 8.97 12.71
N ALA A 138 9.35 8.91 13.97
CA ALA A 138 10.08 9.99 14.62
C ALA A 138 11.22 9.46 15.48
N ASN A 139 12.27 10.25 15.62
CA ASN A 139 13.34 9.98 16.57
C ASN A 139 13.71 11.23 17.34
N LEU A 140 14.18 11.01 18.56
CA LEU A 140 14.69 12.04 19.43
C LEU A 140 16.05 11.58 19.97
N THR A 141 17.10 12.26 19.56
CA THR A 141 18.47 11.89 19.92
C THR A 141 19.16 13.01 20.66
N ARG A 142 19.96 12.63 21.63
CA ARG A 142 20.83 13.57 22.34
C ARG A 142 22.19 12.98 22.66
N PHE A 143 23.19 13.80 22.52
CA PHE A 143 24.57 13.45 22.84
C PHE A 143 25.06 14.18 24.09
N PHE A 144 25.67 13.41 24.99
CA PHE A 144 26.29 13.90 26.19
C PHE A 144 27.80 13.62 26.13
N GLN A 145 28.61 14.68 26.22
CA GLN A 145 30.05 14.51 26.37
C GLN A 145 30.35 14.25 27.84
N VAL A 146 30.83 13.05 28.16
CA VAL A 146 31.15 12.67 29.56
C VAL A 146 32.61 12.99 29.86
N ARG A 147 33.51 12.72 28.92
CA ARG A 147 34.96 13.04 28.98
C ARG A 147 35.45 13.34 27.57
N GLU A 148 36.68 13.81 27.43
CA GLU A 148 37.26 14.18 26.12
C GLU A 148 37.12 13.08 25.04
N ARG A 149 37.18 11.83 25.45
CA ARG A 149 37.10 10.67 24.55
C ARG A 149 35.86 9.80 24.75
N GLN A 150 34.93 10.20 25.62
CA GLN A 150 33.73 9.41 25.94
C GLN A 150 32.46 10.24 25.64
N ARG A 151 31.63 9.73 24.74
CA ARG A 151 30.35 10.31 24.35
C ARG A 151 29.26 9.31 24.67
N PHE A 152 28.22 9.73 25.35
CA PHE A 152 27.02 8.99 25.60
C PHE A 152 25.91 9.49 24.65
N GLU A 153 25.20 8.59 24.00
CA GLU A 153 24.06 8.88 23.15
C GLU A 153 22.80 8.33 23.81
N LEU A 154 21.80 9.19 23.93
CA LEU A 154 20.44 8.82 24.32
C LEU A 154 19.56 8.99 23.09
N ARG A 155 18.90 7.91 22.66
CA ARG A 155 18.03 7.89 21.48
C ARG A 155 16.70 7.25 21.83
N PHE A 156 15.61 7.90 21.41
CA PHE A 156 14.27 7.37 21.42
C PHE A 156 13.81 7.28 19.96
N GLU A 157 13.21 6.16 19.61
CA GLU A 157 12.66 5.91 18.27
C GLU A 157 11.19 5.55 18.40
N PHE A 158 10.37 6.17 17.58
CA PHE A 158 8.92 6.00 17.54
C PHE A 158 8.57 5.62 16.12
N PHE A 159 8.05 4.41 15.94
CA PHE A 159 7.57 3.91 14.66
C PHE A 159 6.06 4.03 14.62
N ASN A 160 5.53 4.40 13.47
CA ASN A 160 4.09 4.63 13.28
C ASN A 160 3.51 5.51 14.41
N LEU A 161 4.10 6.70 14.60
CA LEU A 161 3.82 7.61 15.72
C LEU A 161 2.33 7.97 15.84
N LEU A 162 1.59 7.98 14.74
CA LEU A 162 0.16 8.27 14.71
C LEU A 162 -0.71 7.03 14.90
N ASN A 163 -0.11 5.85 15.09
CA ASN A 163 -0.81 4.58 15.18
C ASN A 163 -1.80 4.37 14.01
N HIS A 164 -1.38 4.76 12.79
CA HIS A 164 -2.20 4.64 11.61
C HIS A 164 -2.17 3.20 11.09
N THR A 165 -3.35 2.61 10.90
CA THR A 165 -3.45 1.26 10.35
C THR A 165 -3.30 1.31 8.83
N ASN A 166 -2.30 0.61 8.31
CA ASN A 166 -2.08 0.44 6.88
C ASN A 166 -2.64 -0.93 6.45
N PHE A 167 -3.55 -0.91 5.50
CA PHE A 167 -4.21 -2.11 5.00
C PHE A 167 -3.48 -2.65 3.76
N ASN A 168 -3.46 -3.97 3.65
CA ASN A 168 -3.01 -4.67 2.45
C ASN A 168 -4.04 -4.55 1.32
N LEU A 169 -3.67 -5.08 0.14
CA LEU A 169 -4.64 -5.22 -0.95
C LEU A 169 -5.83 -6.08 -0.52
N PRO A 170 -7.04 -5.72 -0.95
CA PRO A 170 -8.22 -6.55 -0.74
C PRO A 170 -8.07 -7.92 -1.42
N VAL A 171 -8.81 -8.90 -0.94
CA VAL A 171 -8.94 -10.16 -1.65
C VAL A 171 -9.57 -9.88 -3.01
N SER A 172 -8.97 -10.38 -4.07
CA SER A 172 -9.37 -10.09 -5.46
C SER A 172 -10.25 -11.16 -6.10
N SER A 173 -10.40 -12.33 -5.46
CA SER A 173 -11.17 -13.44 -6.01
C SER A 173 -12.61 -13.45 -5.50
N LEU A 174 -13.58 -13.34 -6.40
CA LEU A 174 -15.01 -13.40 -6.09
C LEU A 174 -15.45 -14.75 -5.48
N SER A 175 -14.70 -15.82 -5.75
CA SER A 175 -14.99 -17.15 -5.17
C SER A 175 -14.55 -17.26 -3.70
N SER A 176 -13.79 -16.31 -3.20
CA SER A 176 -13.35 -16.28 -1.80
C SER A 176 -14.48 -15.81 -0.88
N SER A 177 -14.61 -16.45 0.27
CA SER A 177 -15.53 -15.98 1.34
C SER A 177 -15.09 -14.68 2.01
N ALA A 178 -13.88 -14.21 1.70
CA ALA A 178 -13.30 -12.99 2.24
C ALA A 178 -13.31 -11.83 1.23
N PHE A 179 -13.96 -12.03 0.06
CA PHE A 179 -14.10 -11.00 -0.98
C PHE A 179 -15.07 -9.91 -0.57
#